data_83ca63b6b6135d4eb9ac2f13d4ead0ce
#
_entry.id   83ca63b6b6135d4eb9ac2f13d4ead0ce
#
_cell.length_a   1.000
_cell.length_b   1.000
_cell.length_c   1.000
_cell.angle_alpha   90.00
_cell.angle_beta   90.00
_cell.angle_gamma   90.00
#
_symmetry.space_group_name_H-M   'P 1'
#
loop_
_entity.id
_entity.type
_entity.pdbx_description
1 polymer ?
#
loop_
_entity_poly.entity_id
_entity_poly.type
_entity_poly.pdbx_seq_one_letter_code
_entity_poly.pdbx_strand_id
1 'polypeptide(L)'
;MRRAVLGLAVLLLMPLADVRAAEPPHTIVYFPSWSAYIGRPALKDIADMAAAAKAHPGDRLQLVGYASTVGTVAANTLLAQLRAQVVFDALVEDGVPADRITMRSVGATNFVLDPLESRRVEITLGAP
;
A
#
# COMPACT_ATOMS: atom_id res chain seq x y z
N MET A 1 35.44 -15.79 62.70
CA MET A 1 35.20 -16.42 61.38
C MET A 1 34.18 -15.59 60.59
N ARG A 2 34.67 -14.82 59.65
CA ARG A 2 33.80 -14.00 58.78
C ARG A 2 33.57 -14.77 57.47
N ARG A 3 32.35 -15.22 57.23
CA ARG A 3 31.96 -15.82 55.97
C ARG A 3 31.56 -14.69 55.02
N ALA A 4 32.39 -14.44 54.03
CA ALA A 4 32.05 -13.57 52.90
C ALA A 4 31.13 -14.33 51.95
N VAL A 5 29.90 -13.86 51.79
CA VAL A 5 28.98 -14.35 50.77
C VAL A 5 29.26 -13.55 49.51
N LEU A 6 29.92 -14.18 48.53
CA LEU A 6 30.01 -13.59 47.18
C LEU A 6 28.66 -13.77 46.49
N GLY A 7 27.93 -12.67 46.38
CA GLY A 7 26.75 -12.61 45.54
C GLY A 7 27.17 -12.58 44.07
N LEU A 8 26.91 -13.65 43.35
CA LEU A 8 27.10 -13.75 41.92
C LEU A 8 25.91 -12.99 41.25
N ALA A 9 26.16 -11.79 40.83
CA ALA A 9 25.18 -11.03 40.02
C ALA A 9 25.19 -11.62 38.61
N VAL A 10 24.18 -12.45 38.29
CA VAL A 10 23.93 -12.91 36.93
C VAL A 10 23.28 -11.76 36.16
N LEU A 11 24.09 -11.07 35.38
CA LEU A 11 23.61 -10.10 34.42
C LEU A 11 22.92 -10.87 33.29
N LEU A 12 21.58 -10.95 33.33
CA LEU A 12 20.81 -11.44 32.19
C LEU A 12 20.94 -10.43 31.04
N LEU A 13 21.85 -10.71 30.14
CA LEU A 13 21.84 -10.07 28.81
C LEU A 13 20.55 -10.53 28.09
N MET A 14 19.49 -9.75 28.20
CA MET A 14 18.36 -9.89 27.28
C MET A 14 18.84 -9.48 25.88
N PRO A 15 18.67 -10.33 24.87
CA PRO A 15 18.92 -9.90 23.51
C PRO A 15 17.95 -8.76 23.22
N LEU A 16 18.49 -7.61 22.84
CA LEU A 16 17.71 -6.56 22.20
C LEU A 16 17.10 -7.18 20.94
N ALA A 17 15.82 -7.51 21.02
CA ALA A 17 15.08 -7.89 19.84
C ALA A 17 15.18 -6.72 18.86
N ASP A 18 15.73 -7.02 17.69
CA ASP A 18 15.82 -6.06 16.60
C ASP A 18 14.37 -5.68 16.21
N VAL A 19 13.89 -4.57 16.77
CA VAL A 19 12.57 -4.02 16.41
C VAL A 19 12.72 -3.38 15.04
N ARG A 20 12.77 -4.22 14.02
CA ARG A 20 12.61 -3.76 12.66
C ARG A 20 11.20 -3.22 12.55
N ALA A 21 11.07 -1.92 12.30
CA ALA A 21 9.79 -1.35 11.96
C ALA A 21 9.22 -2.13 10.77
N ALA A 22 8.08 -2.79 10.95
CA ALA A 22 7.41 -3.49 9.87
C ALA A 22 7.07 -2.48 8.76
N GLU A 23 7.33 -2.85 7.51
CA GLU A 23 6.90 -2.04 6.37
C GLU A 23 5.38 -1.89 6.40
N PRO A 24 4.85 -0.69 6.07
CA PRO A 24 3.41 -0.50 6.03
C PRO A 24 2.78 -1.45 5.00
N PRO A 25 1.58 -1.99 5.28
CA PRO A 25 0.87 -2.81 4.32
C PRO A 25 0.71 -2.08 2.98
N HIS A 26 1.09 -2.74 1.90
CA HIS A 26 0.91 -2.20 0.56
C HIS A 26 0.57 -3.32 -0.43
N THR A 27 -0.09 -2.94 -1.50
CA THR A 27 -0.33 -3.83 -2.63
C THR A 27 -0.36 -3.05 -3.94
N ILE A 28 -0.19 -3.75 -5.03
CA ILE A 28 -0.22 -3.17 -6.37
C ILE A 28 -1.29 -3.88 -7.19
N VAL A 29 -2.20 -3.10 -7.75
CA VAL A 29 -3.23 -3.58 -8.65
C VAL A 29 -2.82 -3.25 -10.07
N TYR A 30 -2.69 -4.27 -10.91
CA TYR A 30 -2.36 -4.11 -12.33
C TYR A 30 -3.61 -4.15 -13.20
N PHE A 31 -3.55 -3.43 -14.31
CA PHE A 31 -4.67 -3.29 -15.23
C PHE A 31 -4.29 -3.76 -16.65
N PRO A 32 -5.24 -4.30 -17.40
CA PRO A 32 -5.05 -4.52 -18.82
C PRO A 32 -4.79 -3.20 -19.58
N SER A 33 -4.21 -3.31 -20.76
CA SER A 33 -3.98 -2.15 -21.62
C SER A 33 -5.28 -1.41 -21.91
N TRP A 34 -5.26 -0.09 -21.81
CA TRP A 34 -6.42 0.79 -22.05
C TRP A 34 -7.68 0.43 -21.25
N SER A 35 -7.51 -0.16 -20.07
CA SER A 35 -8.61 -0.62 -19.25
C SER A 35 -8.43 -0.22 -17.80
N ALA A 36 -9.55 -0.04 -17.10
CA ALA A 36 -9.65 0.08 -15.65
C ALA A 36 -10.44 -1.09 -15.05
N TYR A 37 -10.45 -2.23 -15.74
CA TYR A 37 -11.12 -3.44 -15.25
C TYR A 37 -10.33 -4.09 -14.10
N ILE A 38 -11.04 -4.44 -13.03
CA ILE A 38 -10.49 -5.14 -11.88
C ILE A 38 -10.97 -6.58 -11.89
N GLY A 39 -10.02 -7.52 -12.01
CA GLY A 39 -10.32 -8.94 -11.93
C GLY A 39 -10.44 -9.45 -10.49
N ARG A 40 -10.90 -10.70 -10.34
CA ARG A 40 -11.10 -11.31 -9.01
C ARG A 40 -9.86 -11.33 -8.11
N PRO A 41 -8.64 -11.65 -8.61
CA PRO A 41 -7.46 -11.61 -7.76
C PRO A 41 -7.18 -10.22 -7.19
N ALA A 42 -7.33 -9.18 -8.01
CA ALA A 42 -7.15 -7.81 -7.57
C ALA A 42 -8.24 -7.37 -6.58
N LEU A 43 -9.49 -7.79 -6.78
CA LEU A 43 -10.57 -7.55 -5.80
C LEU A 43 -10.27 -8.16 -4.44
N LYS A 44 -9.63 -9.34 -4.42
CA LYS A 44 -9.19 -9.95 -3.17
C LYS A 44 -8.10 -9.13 -2.48
N ASP A 45 -7.10 -8.67 -3.23
CA ASP A 45 -6.02 -7.84 -2.69
C ASP A 45 -6.56 -6.51 -2.15
N ILE A 46 -7.53 -5.92 -2.82
CA ILE A 46 -8.22 -4.71 -2.36
C ILE A 46 -9.00 -4.98 -1.06
N ALA A 47 -9.70 -6.11 -0.99
CA ALA A 47 -10.42 -6.52 0.22
C ALA A 47 -9.47 -6.75 1.41
N ASP A 48 -8.31 -7.34 1.18
CA ASP A 48 -7.27 -7.54 2.19
C ASP A 48 -6.75 -6.18 2.70
N MET A 49 -6.54 -5.21 1.82
CA MET A 49 -6.15 -3.85 2.20
C MET A 49 -7.26 -3.13 2.97
N ALA A 50 -8.51 -3.33 2.60
CA ALA A 50 -9.65 -2.79 3.34
C ALA A 50 -9.70 -3.37 4.77
N ALA A 51 -9.47 -4.66 4.92
CA ALA A 51 -9.41 -5.31 6.23
C ALA A 51 -8.25 -4.76 7.09
N ALA A 52 -7.08 -4.56 6.48
CA ALA A 52 -5.94 -3.94 7.16
C ALA A 52 -6.25 -2.51 7.61
N ALA A 53 -6.92 -1.73 6.79
CA ALA A 53 -7.34 -0.37 7.14
C ALA A 53 -8.33 -0.34 8.31
N LYS A 54 -9.25 -1.29 8.37
CA LYS A 54 -10.19 -1.41 9.49
C LYS A 54 -9.49 -1.83 10.79
N ALA A 55 -8.45 -2.64 10.71
CA ALA A 55 -7.64 -3.06 11.85
C ALA A 55 -6.74 -1.92 12.39
N HIS A 56 -6.47 -0.90 11.58
CA HIS A 56 -5.63 0.25 11.92
C HIS A 56 -6.39 1.56 11.70
N PRO A 57 -7.39 1.89 12.55
CA PRO A 57 -8.33 2.98 12.29
C PRO A 57 -7.68 4.38 12.31
N GLY A 58 -6.48 4.53 12.84
CA GLY A 58 -5.73 5.79 12.81
C GLY A 58 -4.97 6.04 11.52
N ASP A 59 -4.84 5.04 10.66
CA ASP A 59 -4.04 5.13 9.44
C ASP A 59 -4.91 5.49 8.23
N ARG A 60 -4.31 6.17 7.26
CA ARG A 60 -4.95 6.53 6.00
C ARG A 60 -4.50 5.60 4.89
N LEU A 61 -5.39 5.32 3.96
CA LEU A 61 -5.06 4.67 2.70
C LEU A 61 -4.67 5.71 1.65
N GLN A 62 -3.56 5.44 0.98
CA GLN A 62 -3.10 6.25 -0.14
C GLN A 62 -3.17 5.44 -1.42
N LEU A 63 -3.80 6.01 -2.43
CA LEU A 63 -3.89 5.45 -3.77
C LEU A 63 -3.09 6.31 -4.73
N VAL A 64 -2.24 5.67 -5.53
CA VAL A 64 -1.53 6.34 -6.62
C VAL A 64 -1.79 5.57 -7.91
N GLY A 65 -2.52 6.20 -8.82
CA GLY A 65 -2.83 5.65 -10.13
C GLY A 65 -1.80 6.05 -11.18
N TYR A 66 -1.42 5.10 -12.01
CA TYR A 66 -0.46 5.27 -13.09
C TYR A 66 -1.06 4.85 -14.44
N ALA A 67 -0.54 5.40 -15.49
CA ALA A 67 -0.85 5.00 -16.86
C ALA A 67 0.41 5.02 -17.73
N SER A 68 0.33 4.38 -18.89
CA SER A 68 1.42 4.29 -19.85
C SER A 68 1.78 5.64 -20.45
N THR A 69 2.98 5.74 -21.03
CA THR A 69 3.40 6.86 -21.88
C THR A 69 2.98 6.69 -23.35
N VAL A 70 2.41 5.53 -23.70
CA VAL A 70 1.92 5.27 -25.06
C VAL A 70 0.57 5.96 -25.27
N GLY A 71 0.45 6.73 -26.33
CA GLY A 71 -0.72 7.53 -26.62
C GLY A 71 -0.59 8.98 -26.16
N THR A 72 -1.72 9.69 -26.03
CA THR A 72 -1.71 11.09 -25.63
C THR A 72 -1.58 11.25 -24.10
N VAL A 73 -0.96 12.33 -23.67
CA VAL A 73 -0.87 12.68 -22.25
C VAL A 73 -2.25 12.81 -21.62
N ALA A 74 -3.18 13.46 -22.33
CA ALA A 74 -4.55 13.66 -21.84
C ALA A 74 -5.28 12.32 -21.61
N ALA A 75 -5.22 11.39 -22.56
CA ALA A 75 -5.84 10.08 -22.43
C ALA A 75 -5.25 9.27 -21.29
N ASN A 76 -3.93 9.27 -21.15
CA ASN A 76 -3.26 8.55 -20.07
C ASN A 76 -3.53 9.18 -18.69
N THR A 77 -3.65 10.50 -18.61
CA THR A 77 -4.03 11.18 -17.37
C THR A 77 -5.43 10.76 -16.92
N LEU A 78 -6.40 10.76 -17.83
CA LEU A 78 -7.76 10.31 -17.54
C LEU A 78 -7.81 8.83 -17.14
N LEU A 79 -7.03 7.99 -17.81
CA LEU A 79 -6.96 6.56 -17.49
C LEU A 79 -6.36 6.31 -16.11
N ALA A 80 -5.31 7.03 -15.75
CA ALA A 80 -4.71 6.94 -14.41
C ALA A 80 -5.72 7.35 -13.32
N GLN A 81 -6.47 8.42 -13.55
CA GLN A 81 -7.54 8.88 -12.65
C GLN A 81 -8.64 7.82 -12.54
N LEU A 82 -9.09 7.28 -13.65
CA LEU A 82 -10.12 6.24 -13.68
C LEU A 82 -9.68 4.98 -12.92
N ARG A 83 -8.44 4.53 -13.11
CA ARG A 83 -7.90 3.38 -12.40
C ARG A 83 -7.86 3.60 -10.88
N ALA A 84 -7.40 4.77 -10.45
CA ALA A 84 -7.43 5.13 -9.04
C ALA A 84 -8.87 5.18 -8.50
N GLN A 85 -9.81 5.72 -9.28
CA GLN A 85 -11.21 5.82 -8.89
C GLN A 85 -11.89 4.47 -8.72
N VAL A 86 -11.65 3.50 -9.60
CA VAL A 86 -12.27 2.17 -9.47
C VAL A 86 -11.71 1.41 -8.26
N VAL A 87 -10.47 1.61 -7.90
CA VAL A 87 -9.89 1.06 -6.66
C VAL A 87 -10.48 1.75 -5.44
N PHE A 88 -10.61 3.06 -5.47
CA PHE A 88 -11.27 3.84 -4.42
C PHE A 88 -12.69 3.33 -4.15
N ASP A 89 -13.48 3.18 -5.21
CA ASP A 89 -14.86 2.71 -5.11
C ASP A 89 -14.93 1.29 -4.51
N ALA A 90 -14.02 0.40 -4.91
CA ALA A 90 -13.94 -0.95 -4.36
C ALA A 90 -13.60 -0.95 -2.86
N LEU A 91 -12.69 -0.10 -2.42
CA LEU A 91 -12.34 0.05 -1.00
C LEU A 91 -13.52 0.58 -0.18
N VAL A 92 -14.25 1.55 -0.71
CA VAL A 92 -15.46 2.08 -0.06
C VAL A 92 -16.55 1.02 0.03
N GLU A 93 -16.75 0.24 -1.03
CA GLU A 93 -17.68 -0.89 -1.04
C GLU A 93 -17.30 -1.95 0.00
N ASP A 94 -16.01 -2.17 0.20
CA ASP A 94 -15.47 -3.07 1.24
C ASP A 94 -15.52 -2.47 2.66
N GLY A 95 -16.05 -1.27 2.81
CA GLY A 95 -16.35 -0.65 4.10
C GLY A 95 -15.30 0.32 4.63
N VAL A 96 -14.35 0.76 3.82
CA VAL A 96 -13.42 1.83 4.20
C VAL A 96 -14.12 3.18 4.02
N PRO A 97 -14.18 4.04 5.05
CA PRO A 97 -14.74 5.39 4.90
C PRO A 97 -13.98 6.19 3.84
N ALA A 98 -14.70 6.87 2.97
CA ALA A 98 -14.12 7.66 1.88
C ALA A 98 -13.14 8.74 2.36
N ASP A 99 -13.39 9.34 3.53
CA ASP A 99 -12.53 10.36 4.14
C ASP A 99 -11.18 9.82 4.67
N ARG A 100 -11.04 8.50 4.74
CA ARG A 100 -9.76 7.85 5.08
C ARG A 100 -8.88 7.53 3.89
N ILE A 101 -9.36 7.76 2.68
CA ILE A 101 -8.66 7.44 1.44
C ILE A 101 -8.18 8.72 0.78
N THR A 102 -6.89 8.81 0.53
CA THR A 102 -6.31 9.85 -0.32
C THR A 102 -6.01 9.26 -1.68
N MET A 103 -6.34 10.00 -2.73
CA MET A 103 -6.20 9.53 -4.10
C MET A 103 -5.38 10.53 -4.91
N ARG A 104 -4.39 10.03 -5.62
CA ARG A 104 -3.54 10.78 -6.52
C ARG A 104 -3.33 9.99 -7.81
N SER A 105 -3.19 10.69 -8.92
CA SER A 105 -2.84 10.06 -10.19
C SER A 105 -1.59 10.69 -10.76
N VAL A 106 -0.74 9.84 -11.33
CA VAL A 106 0.43 10.20 -12.12
C VAL A 106 0.15 9.68 -13.52
N GLY A 107 -0.22 10.56 -14.46
CA GLY A 107 -0.64 10.16 -15.79
C GLY A 107 0.46 9.46 -16.58
N ALA A 108 1.10 10.15 -17.48
CA ALA A 108 2.24 9.64 -18.20
C ALA A 108 3.45 9.55 -17.25
N THR A 109 3.90 8.34 -16.99
CA THR A 109 5.15 8.15 -16.24
C THR A 109 6.33 8.25 -17.20
N ASN A 110 7.39 8.95 -16.81
CA ASN A 110 8.65 8.96 -17.56
C ASN A 110 9.35 7.60 -17.54
N PHE A 111 8.65 6.56 -17.19
CA PHE A 111 9.22 5.28 -16.90
C PHE A 111 9.04 4.32 -18.06
N VAL A 112 10.14 3.82 -18.59
CA VAL A 112 10.22 3.15 -19.89
C VAL A 112 10.49 1.65 -19.74
N LEU A 113 10.48 1.08 -18.52
CA LEU A 113 11.00 -0.27 -18.36
C LEU A 113 10.00 -1.38 -18.68
N ASP A 114 8.77 -1.29 -18.26
CA ASP A 114 7.76 -2.31 -18.55
C ASP A 114 6.39 -1.67 -18.75
N PRO A 115 5.72 -1.95 -19.87
CA PRO A 115 4.35 -1.51 -20.09
C PRO A 115 3.37 -1.96 -19.00
N LEU A 116 3.61 -3.10 -18.39
CA LEU A 116 2.77 -3.60 -17.31
C LEU A 116 2.92 -2.76 -16.04
N GLU A 117 4.13 -2.39 -15.67
CA GLU A 117 4.38 -1.56 -14.48
C GLU A 117 3.75 -0.18 -14.57
N SER A 118 3.59 0.34 -15.78
CA SER A 118 2.91 1.62 -16.01
C SER A 118 1.39 1.54 -15.83
N ARG A 119 0.81 0.35 -15.81
CA ARG A 119 -0.63 0.13 -15.74
C ARG A 119 -1.04 -0.37 -14.36
N ARG A 120 -0.83 0.48 -13.34
CA ARG A 120 -1.03 0.07 -11.96
C ARG A 120 -1.70 1.14 -11.09
N VAL A 121 -2.25 0.68 -10.00
CA VAL A 121 -2.58 1.51 -8.82
C VAL A 121 -1.83 0.94 -7.64
N GLU A 122 -1.08 1.77 -6.97
CA GLU A 122 -0.41 1.42 -5.71
C GLU A 122 -1.31 1.81 -4.55
N ILE A 123 -1.50 0.88 -3.63
CA ILE A 123 -2.28 1.07 -2.40
C ILE A 123 -1.32 0.93 -1.22
N THR A 124 -1.24 1.95 -0.38
CA THR A 124 -0.41 1.93 0.82
C THR A 124 -1.24 2.33 2.03
N LEU A 125 -1.14 1.58 3.12
CA LEU A 125 -1.76 1.91 4.39
C LEU A 125 -0.73 2.54 5.32
N GLY A 126 -1.11 3.61 5.92
CA GLY A 126 -0.28 4.28 6.94
C GLY A 126 0.75 5.18 6.38
N ALA A 127 1.30 5.90 6.33
CA ALA A 127 2.26 6.79 6.08
C ALA A 127 2.76 7.46 5.08
N PRO A 128 3.33 8.47 5.14
CA PRO A 128 3.17 9.76 4.48
C PRO A 128 3.41 9.68 3.02
#